data_fd14b08f54f6ae289d2f86b8d8118f2b
#
_entry.id   fd14b08f54f6ae289d2f86b8d8118f2b
#
_cell.length_a   1.000
_cell.length_b   1.000
_cell.length_c   1.000
_cell.angle_alpha   90.00
_cell.angle_beta   90.00
_cell.angle_gamma   90.00
#
_symmetry.space_group_name_H-M   'P 1'
#
loop_
_entity.id
_entity.type
_entity.pdbx_description
1 polymer ?
#
loop_
_entity_poly.entity_id
_entity_poly.type
_entity_poly.pdbx_seq_one_letter_code
_entity_poly.pdbx_strand_id
1 'polypeptide(L)'
;MPSLIAPDSFRGIVNAHFRIDPPSHLPPMLGVINGTCEWIFPLPGRISATISDGGRLFDMPRTELAQIIWNDIAKVAKLPDTLPPWQIVRERRATFAATPEQNARRPAAETTWNNLFLAGDWTQTGLPATIEGAVRSGYRAADLVKHRLRAAA
;
A
#
# COMPACT_ATOMS: atom_id res chain seq x y z
N MET A 1 25.02 21.58 0.86
CA MET A 1 24.24 20.84 1.87
C MET A 1 24.36 19.37 1.53
N PRO A 2 24.59 18.46 2.49
CA PRO A 2 24.49 17.04 2.21
C PRO A 2 23.07 16.74 1.73
N SER A 3 22.95 16.18 0.52
CA SER A 3 21.65 15.83 -0.05
C SER A 3 21.12 14.57 0.64
N LEU A 4 19.91 14.62 1.18
CA LEU A 4 19.22 13.44 1.65
C LEU A 4 18.89 12.56 0.46
N ILE A 5 19.45 11.35 0.42
CA ILE A 5 19.11 10.33 -0.57
C ILE A 5 17.90 9.56 -0.02
N ALA A 6 16.88 9.38 -0.86
CA ALA A 6 15.68 8.62 -0.54
C ALA A 6 15.23 7.80 -1.76
N PRO A 7 14.42 6.76 -1.58
CA PRO A 7 13.79 6.06 -2.69
C PRO A 7 13.04 7.03 -3.60
N ASP A 8 13.20 6.88 -4.92
CA ASP A 8 12.64 7.76 -5.94
C ASP A 8 11.82 7.02 -7.02
N SER A 9 11.82 5.70 -6.99
CA SER A 9 10.96 4.84 -7.82
C SER A 9 9.86 4.24 -6.97
N PHE A 10 8.62 4.28 -7.48
CA PHE A 10 7.44 3.87 -6.72
C PHE A 10 6.59 2.87 -7.50
N ARG A 11 5.83 2.06 -6.77
CA ARG A 11 4.79 1.17 -7.29
C ARG A 11 3.43 1.71 -6.91
N GLY A 12 2.52 1.67 -7.86
CA GLY A 12 1.15 2.07 -7.63
C GLY A 12 0.28 0.92 -7.14
N ILE A 13 -0.77 1.26 -6.40
CA ILE A 13 -1.82 0.33 -5.98
C ILE A 13 -3.15 0.82 -6.55
N VAL A 14 -3.96 -0.13 -7.03
CA VAL A 14 -5.36 0.10 -7.39
C VAL A 14 -6.24 -0.56 -6.36
N ASN A 15 -7.18 0.20 -5.82
CA ASN A 15 -8.27 -0.33 -5.00
C ASN A 15 -9.59 -0.11 -5.72
N ALA A 16 -10.46 -1.11 -5.64
CA ALA A 16 -11.83 -1.05 -6.13
C ALA A 16 -12.79 -1.36 -4.99
N HIS A 17 -13.85 -0.58 -4.88
CA HIS A 17 -14.89 -0.76 -3.87
C HIS A 17 -16.23 -0.89 -4.56
N PHE A 18 -16.97 -1.94 -4.26
CA PHE A 18 -18.29 -2.23 -4.82
C PHE A 18 -19.32 -2.25 -3.70
N ARG A 19 -20.37 -1.44 -3.83
CA ARG A 19 -21.44 -1.34 -2.82
C ARG A 19 -22.43 -2.48 -3.01
N ILE A 20 -22.19 -3.56 -2.30
CA ILE A 20 -23.02 -4.78 -2.30
C ILE A 20 -22.73 -5.53 -0.99
N ASP A 21 -23.74 -6.17 -0.43
CA ASP A 21 -23.53 -7.07 0.69
C ASP A 21 -22.85 -8.37 0.21
N PRO A 22 -21.71 -8.74 0.80
CA PRO A 22 -21.02 -9.95 0.41
C PRO A 22 -21.81 -11.19 0.82
N PRO A 23 -21.74 -12.29 0.03
CA PRO A 23 -22.26 -13.58 0.46
C PRO A 23 -21.61 -14.06 1.75
N SER A 24 -22.41 -14.64 2.65
CA SER A 24 -21.97 -15.10 3.98
C SER A 24 -20.95 -16.24 3.96
N HIS A 25 -20.82 -16.94 2.83
CA HIS A 25 -19.86 -18.04 2.69
C HIS A 25 -18.44 -17.59 2.38
N LEU A 26 -18.23 -16.30 2.08
CA LEU A 26 -16.88 -15.79 1.76
C LEU A 26 -16.04 -15.66 3.03
N PRO A 27 -14.77 -16.10 3.00
CA PRO A 27 -13.84 -15.85 4.09
C PRO A 27 -13.49 -14.35 4.17
N PRO A 28 -12.96 -13.88 5.30
CA PRO A 28 -12.65 -12.45 5.50
C PRO A 28 -11.69 -11.84 4.47
N MET A 29 -10.89 -12.68 3.82
CA MET A 29 -9.93 -12.30 2.79
C MET A 29 -9.73 -13.45 1.82
N LEU A 30 -9.67 -13.15 0.53
CA LEU A 30 -9.38 -14.12 -0.53
C LEU A 30 -8.26 -13.60 -1.43
N GLY A 31 -7.32 -14.49 -1.78
CA GLY A 31 -6.39 -14.27 -2.89
C GLY A 31 -6.99 -14.83 -4.19
N VAL A 32 -6.85 -14.09 -5.28
CA VAL A 32 -7.30 -14.51 -6.62
C VAL A 32 -6.08 -14.87 -7.46
N ILE A 33 -6.11 -16.04 -8.09
CA ILE A 33 -5.06 -16.53 -8.97
C ILE A 33 -5.54 -16.40 -10.42
N ASN A 34 -4.67 -15.91 -11.29
CA ASN A 34 -4.94 -15.70 -12.73
C ASN A 34 -6.08 -14.71 -13.00
N GLY A 35 -6.28 -13.73 -12.11
CA GLY A 35 -7.20 -12.61 -12.30
C GLY A 35 -6.44 -11.27 -12.39
N THR A 36 -7.15 -10.22 -12.74
CA THR A 36 -6.67 -8.84 -12.61
C THR A 36 -6.70 -8.41 -11.15
N CYS A 37 -7.73 -8.83 -10.41
CA CYS A 37 -7.84 -8.66 -8.97
C CYS A 37 -6.89 -9.62 -8.25
N GLU A 38 -6.16 -9.15 -7.23
CA GLU A 38 -5.27 -10.00 -6.43
C GLU A 38 -5.88 -10.38 -5.09
N TRP A 39 -6.47 -9.41 -4.41
CA TRP A 39 -7.04 -9.59 -3.08
C TRP A 39 -8.46 -9.06 -3.02
N ILE A 40 -9.35 -9.84 -2.41
CA ILE A 40 -10.75 -9.48 -2.17
C ILE A 40 -11.00 -9.47 -0.65
N PHE A 41 -11.65 -8.41 -0.18
CA PHE A 41 -12.04 -8.21 1.21
C PHE A 41 -13.55 -8.01 1.28
N PRO A 42 -14.33 -9.05 1.65
CA PRO A 42 -15.75 -8.91 1.96
C PRO A 42 -15.93 -8.14 3.26
N LEU A 43 -16.57 -7.00 3.20
CA LEU A 43 -16.83 -6.11 4.33
C LEU A 43 -18.33 -5.82 4.42
N PRO A 44 -18.90 -5.51 5.58
CA PRO A 44 -20.31 -5.14 5.68
C PRO A 44 -20.68 -4.04 4.69
N GLY A 45 -21.68 -4.29 3.86
CA GLY A 45 -22.19 -3.36 2.83
C GLY A 45 -21.28 -3.15 1.62
N ARG A 46 -20.14 -3.83 1.50
CA ARG A 46 -19.22 -3.67 0.36
C ARG A 46 -18.28 -4.85 0.16
N ILE A 47 -17.84 -5.02 -1.07
CA ILE A 47 -16.67 -5.86 -1.41
C ILE A 47 -15.58 -4.92 -1.88
N SER A 48 -14.40 -5.02 -1.29
CA SER A 48 -13.21 -4.27 -1.69
C SER A 48 -12.18 -5.19 -2.34
N ALA A 49 -11.49 -4.68 -3.36
CA ALA A 49 -10.40 -5.38 -4.03
C ALA A 49 -9.14 -4.53 -4.04
N THR A 50 -7.99 -5.17 -3.95
CA THR A 50 -6.67 -4.52 -4.02
C THR A 50 -5.81 -5.21 -5.08
N ILE A 51 -5.12 -4.41 -5.87
CA ILE A 51 -4.19 -4.85 -6.91
C ILE A 51 -2.86 -4.14 -6.66
N SER A 52 -1.84 -4.90 -6.31
CA SER A 52 -0.47 -4.41 -6.14
C SER A 52 0.19 -4.22 -7.52
N ASP A 53 1.23 -3.39 -7.57
CA ASP A 53 1.89 -3.02 -8.82
C ASP A 53 0.90 -2.67 -9.96
N GLY A 54 -0.14 -1.94 -9.59
CA GLY A 54 -1.27 -1.57 -10.45
C GLY A 54 -0.95 -0.53 -11.51
N GLY A 55 0.32 -0.13 -11.67
CA GLY A 55 0.74 0.91 -12.62
C GLY A 55 0.28 0.66 -14.06
N ARG A 56 0.28 -0.61 -14.50
CA ARG A 56 -0.22 -1.04 -15.82
C ARG A 56 -1.71 -0.73 -16.08
N LEU A 57 -2.47 -0.46 -15.02
CA LEU A 57 -3.92 -0.23 -15.07
C LEU A 57 -4.29 1.26 -14.95
N PHE A 58 -3.30 2.15 -14.80
CA PHE A 58 -3.59 3.55 -14.51
C PHE A 58 -4.16 4.33 -15.70
N ASP A 59 -3.87 3.89 -16.91
CA ASP A 59 -4.35 4.56 -18.12
C ASP A 59 -5.67 3.94 -18.66
N MET A 60 -6.10 2.82 -18.09
CA MET A 60 -7.37 2.17 -18.44
C MET A 60 -8.56 3.04 -17.99
N PRO A 61 -9.63 3.18 -18.79
CA PRO A 61 -10.86 3.84 -18.38
C PRO A 61 -11.42 3.24 -17.06
N ARG A 62 -11.88 4.11 -16.15
CA ARG A 62 -12.32 3.65 -14.82
C ARG A 62 -13.45 2.64 -14.86
N THR A 63 -14.40 2.84 -15.78
CA THR A 63 -15.56 1.94 -15.95
C THR A 63 -15.12 0.56 -16.45
N GLU A 64 -14.21 0.54 -17.42
CA GLU A 64 -13.64 -0.71 -17.95
C GLU A 64 -12.89 -1.48 -16.85
N LEU A 65 -12.04 -0.78 -16.11
CA LEU A 65 -11.29 -1.37 -14.99
C LEU A 65 -12.24 -1.91 -13.91
N ALA A 66 -13.29 -1.16 -13.57
CA ALA A 66 -14.28 -1.62 -12.61
C ALA A 66 -14.99 -2.88 -13.08
N GLN A 67 -15.35 -2.97 -14.36
CA GLN A 67 -15.98 -4.17 -14.92
C GLN A 67 -15.05 -5.38 -14.91
N ILE A 68 -13.79 -5.20 -15.28
CA ILE A 68 -12.79 -6.30 -15.26
C ILE A 68 -12.61 -6.84 -13.83
N ILE A 69 -12.43 -5.94 -12.86
CA ILE A 69 -12.28 -6.34 -11.45
C ILE A 69 -13.56 -7.00 -10.93
N TRP A 70 -14.74 -6.46 -11.32
CA TRP A 70 -16.01 -7.04 -10.90
C TRP A 70 -16.22 -8.45 -11.47
N ASN A 71 -15.84 -8.69 -12.70
CA ASN A 71 -15.91 -10.03 -13.30
C ASN A 71 -15.09 -11.08 -12.52
N ASP A 72 -13.89 -10.72 -12.07
CA ASP A 72 -13.08 -11.58 -11.20
C ASP A 72 -13.79 -11.85 -9.87
N ILE A 73 -14.33 -10.81 -9.24
CA ILE A 73 -15.06 -10.92 -7.97
C ILE A 73 -16.32 -11.77 -8.13
N ALA A 74 -17.13 -11.47 -9.14
CA ALA A 74 -18.40 -12.17 -9.42
C ALA A 74 -18.18 -13.67 -9.63
N LYS A 75 -17.14 -14.03 -10.37
CA LYS A 75 -16.76 -15.43 -10.59
C LYS A 75 -16.38 -16.14 -9.29
N VAL A 76 -15.56 -15.53 -8.45
CA VAL A 76 -15.09 -16.12 -7.18
C VAL A 76 -16.20 -16.16 -6.14
N ALA A 77 -16.99 -15.09 -6.04
CA ALA A 77 -18.07 -14.95 -5.06
C ALA A 77 -19.40 -15.57 -5.50
N LYS A 78 -19.50 -16.08 -6.73
CA LYS A 78 -20.72 -16.61 -7.36
C LYS A 78 -21.85 -15.56 -7.36
N LEU A 79 -21.50 -14.34 -7.73
CA LEU A 79 -22.40 -13.20 -7.86
C LEU A 79 -22.76 -12.96 -9.33
N PRO A 80 -23.86 -12.22 -9.62
CA PRO A 80 -24.19 -11.78 -10.98
C PRO A 80 -23.10 -10.89 -11.58
N ASP A 81 -22.94 -10.92 -12.90
CA ASP A 81 -21.98 -10.09 -13.65
C ASP A 81 -22.40 -8.60 -13.72
N THR A 82 -23.62 -8.29 -13.29
CA THR A 82 -24.13 -6.92 -13.24
C THR A 82 -23.27 -6.06 -12.32
N LEU A 83 -22.61 -5.05 -12.87
CA LEU A 83 -21.73 -4.14 -12.14
C LEU A 83 -22.52 -3.33 -11.08
N PRO A 84 -22.26 -3.50 -9.78
CA PRO A 84 -22.90 -2.70 -8.74
C PRO A 84 -22.30 -1.29 -8.69
N PRO A 85 -22.86 -0.35 -7.92
CA PRO A 85 -22.21 0.94 -7.70
C PRO A 85 -20.80 0.77 -7.17
N TRP A 86 -19.84 1.49 -7.77
CA TRP A 86 -18.42 1.26 -7.54
C TRP A 86 -17.61 2.55 -7.39
N GLN A 87 -16.40 2.41 -6.84
CA GLN A 87 -15.38 3.44 -6.79
C GLN A 87 -14.01 2.81 -7.05
N ILE A 88 -13.21 3.44 -7.93
CA ILE A 88 -11.80 3.08 -8.16
C ILE A 88 -10.91 4.16 -7.53
N VAL A 89 -9.96 3.72 -6.72
CA VAL A 89 -8.89 4.56 -6.15
C VAL A 89 -7.55 4.10 -6.73
N ARG A 90 -6.78 5.03 -7.27
CA ARG A 90 -5.44 4.79 -7.83
C ARG A 90 -4.43 5.59 -7.03
N GLU A 91 -3.57 4.91 -6.30
CA GLU A 91 -2.44 5.53 -5.62
C GLU A 91 -1.17 5.27 -6.42
N ARG A 92 -0.63 6.32 -7.06
CA ARG A 92 0.52 6.19 -7.96
C ARG A 92 1.83 5.94 -7.21
N ARG A 93 1.93 6.42 -6.00
CA ARG A 93 3.14 6.32 -5.15
C ARG A 93 2.83 5.62 -3.85
N ALA A 94 2.20 4.45 -3.95
CA ALA A 94 1.73 3.71 -2.79
C ALA A 94 2.88 3.15 -1.95
N THR A 95 3.90 2.59 -2.61
CA THR A 95 5.11 2.08 -1.96
C THR A 95 6.32 2.42 -2.82
N PHE A 96 7.51 2.52 -2.23
CA PHE A 96 8.72 2.52 -3.06
C PHE A 96 8.92 1.15 -3.71
N ALA A 97 9.54 1.12 -4.88
CA ALA A 97 9.80 -0.14 -5.59
C ALA A 97 10.76 -1.02 -4.78
N ALA A 98 10.36 -2.26 -4.50
CA ALA A 98 11.15 -3.21 -3.71
C ALA A 98 12.28 -3.81 -4.55
N THR A 99 13.22 -2.97 -5.00
CA THR A 99 14.43 -3.37 -5.72
C THR A 99 15.68 -3.15 -4.86
N PRO A 100 16.79 -3.86 -5.13
CA PRO A 100 18.04 -3.64 -4.40
C PRO A 100 18.51 -2.19 -4.45
N GLU A 101 18.37 -1.50 -5.59
CA GLU A 101 18.77 -0.10 -5.77
C GLU A 101 17.94 0.82 -4.87
N GLN A 102 16.62 0.65 -4.84
CA GLN A 102 15.73 1.46 -4.02
C GLN A 102 15.91 1.16 -2.54
N ASN A 103 16.16 -0.09 -2.18
CA ASN A 103 16.46 -0.47 -0.81
C ASN A 103 17.78 0.16 -0.32
N ALA A 104 18.81 0.24 -1.16
CA ALA A 104 20.08 0.89 -0.84
C ALA A 104 19.95 2.41 -0.64
N ARG A 105 18.89 3.03 -1.19
CA ARG A 105 18.60 4.47 -1.05
C ARG A 105 17.81 4.83 0.22
N ARG A 106 17.40 3.85 1.02
CA ARG A 106 16.66 4.09 2.26
C ARG A 106 17.58 4.71 3.30
N PRO A 107 17.29 5.94 3.79
CA PRO A 107 18.13 6.59 4.78
C PRO A 107 17.94 5.97 6.17
N ALA A 108 18.96 6.09 7.01
CA ALA A 108 18.84 5.84 8.43
C ALA A 108 17.88 6.85 9.09
N ALA A 109 17.40 6.53 10.30
CA ALA A 109 16.60 7.48 11.08
C ALA A 109 17.42 8.70 11.52
N GLU A 110 18.72 8.51 11.74
CA GLU A 110 19.67 9.58 12.08
C GLU A 110 20.12 10.30 10.82
N THR A 111 20.23 11.61 10.90
CA THR A 111 20.74 12.46 9.81
C THR A 111 22.04 13.12 10.22
N THR A 112 22.65 13.83 9.28
CA THR A 112 23.84 14.66 9.57
C THR A 112 23.49 15.90 10.40
N TRP A 113 22.21 16.24 10.56
CA TRP A 113 21.75 17.32 11.40
C TRP A 113 21.39 16.82 12.81
N ASN A 114 21.93 17.50 13.81
CA ASN A 114 21.79 17.07 15.21
C ASN A 114 20.34 17.10 15.74
N ASN A 115 19.44 17.81 15.09
CA ASN A 115 18.06 18.05 15.51
C ASN A 115 17.03 17.52 14.50
N LEU A 116 17.45 16.69 13.53
CA LEU A 116 16.57 16.13 12.52
C LEU A 116 16.68 14.60 12.52
N PHE A 117 15.55 13.95 12.76
CA PHE A 117 15.40 12.50 12.67
C PHE A 117 14.30 12.14 11.68
N LEU A 118 14.49 11.04 10.96
CA LEU A 118 13.56 10.57 9.94
C LEU A 118 12.74 9.40 10.44
N ALA A 119 11.48 9.38 10.05
CA ALA A 119 10.56 8.26 10.27
C ALA A 119 9.72 8.02 9.01
N GLY A 120 9.25 6.80 8.85
CA GLY A 120 8.44 6.35 7.72
C GLY A 120 8.88 4.98 7.25
N ASP A 121 8.01 4.28 6.56
CA ASP A 121 8.28 2.97 5.96
C ASP A 121 9.39 3.00 4.90
N TRP A 122 9.69 4.18 4.36
CA TRP A 122 10.76 4.43 3.40
C TRP A 122 12.16 4.56 4.02
N THR A 123 12.27 4.63 5.36
CA THR A 123 13.56 4.63 6.07
C THR A 123 14.11 3.22 6.22
N GLN A 124 15.36 3.08 6.63
CA GLN A 124 16.05 1.78 6.78
C GLN A 124 15.52 1.01 8.00
N THR A 125 14.32 0.44 7.86
CA THR A 125 13.65 -0.31 8.95
C THR A 125 14.00 -1.80 8.97
N GLY A 126 14.62 -2.32 7.91
CA GLY A 126 14.80 -3.76 7.70
C GLY A 126 13.53 -4.50 7.26
N LEU A 127 12.40 -3.77 7.10
CA LEU A 127 11.12 -4.30 6.66
C LEU A 127 10.74 -3.73 5.28
N PRO A 128 9.89 -4.40 4.51
CA PRO A 128 9.25 -3.81 3.34
C PRO A 128 8.45 -2.53 3.69
N ALA A 129 7.98 -1.79 2.67
CA ALA A 129 7.08 -0.66 2.86
C ALA A 129 5.72 -1.15 3.41
N THR A 130 5.59 -1.10 4.72
CA THR A 130 4.45 -1.63 5.47
C THR A 130 4.08 -0.71 6.63
N ILE A 131 2.85 -0.83 7.13
CA ILE A 131 2.40 -0.14 8.35
C ILE A 131 3.32 -0.48 9.53
N GLU A 132 3.70 -1.74 9.68
CA GLU A 132 4.63 -2.17 10.73
C GLU A 132 5.99 -1.48 10.60
N GLY A 133 6.55 -1.38 9.38
CA GLY A 133 7.79 -0.65 9.12
C GLY A 133 7.67 0.82 9.50
N ALA A 134 6.57 1.47 9.14
CA ALA A 134 6.30 2.87 9.51
C ALA A 134 6.23 3.08 11.02
N VAL A 135 5.49 2.21 11.74
CA VAL A 135 5.34 2.28 13.21
C VAL A 135 6.70 2.09 13.89
N ARG A 136 7.47 1.06 13.53
CA ARG A 136 8.81 0.83 14.09
C ARG A 136 9.77 1.98 13.85
N SER A 137 9.71 2.58 12.66
CA SER A 137 10.55 3.74 12.35
C SER A 137 10.20 4.94 13.25
N GLY A 138 8.91 5.15 13.55
CA GLY A 138 8.45 6.17 14.48
C GLY A 138 9.00 5.97 15.88
N TYR A 139 8.92 4.75 16.41
CA TYR A 139 9.54 4.43 17.71
C TYR A 139 11.03 4.66 17.72
N ARG A 140 11.75 4.21 16.67
CA ARG A 140 13.19 4.44 16.55
C ARG A 140 13.54 5.93 16.57
N ALA A 141 12.84 6.74 15.79
CA ALA A 141 13.07 8.18 15.77
C ALA A 141 12.79 8.84 17.13
N ALA A 142 11.71 8.43 17.80
CA ALA A 142 11.37 8.94 19.14
C ALA A 142 12.45 8.60 20.18
N ASP A 143 13.00 7.39 20.14
CA ASP A 143 14.07 6.98 21.07
C ASP A 143 15.36 7.78 20.81
N LEU A 144 15.71 8.01 19.56
CA LEU A 144 16.84 8.86 19.20
C LEU A 144 16.70 10.29 19.73
N VAL A 145 15.50 10.88 19.60
CA VAL A 145 15.19 12.20 20.19
C VAL A 145 15.37 12.19 21.70
N LYS A 146 14.81 11.19 22.41
CA LYS A 146 14.95 11.07 23.88
C LYS A 146 16.41 10.97 24.31
N HIS A 147 17.20 10.14 23.59
CA HIS A 147 18.63 10.01 23.88
C HIS A 147 19.38 11.33 23.68
N ARG A 148 19.06 12.05 22.61
CA ARG A 148 19.69 13.35 22.32
C ARG A 148 19.39 14.39 23.39
N LEU A 149 18.13 14.48 23.81
CA LEU A 149 17.72 15.42 24.85
C LEU A 149 18.41 15.13 26.20
N ARG A 150 18.55 13.86 26.58
CA ARG A 150 19.26 13.46 27.80
C ARG A 150 20.75 13.76 27.76
N ALA A 151 21.36 13.67 26.56
CA ALA A 151 22.79 13.96 26.41
C ALA A 151 23.09 15.48 26.37
N ALA A 152 22.08 16.30 26.19
CA ALA A 152 22.18 17.77 26.15
C ALA A 152 21.80 18.45 27.50
N ALA A 153 21.27 17.68 28.44
CA ALA A 153 20.95 18.10 29.80
C ALA A 153 22.07 17.85 30.78
#